data_004da7430e5d11a11cf0500a16a010a4
#
_entry.id   004da7430e5d11a11cf0500a16a010a4
#
_cell.length_a   1.000
_cell.length_b   1.000
_cell.length_c   1.000
_cell.angle_alpha   90.00
_cell.angle_beta   90.00
_cell.angle_gamma   90.00
#
_symmetry.space_group_name_H-M   'P 1'
#
loop_
_entity.id
_entity.type
_entity.pdbx_description
1 polymer ?
#
loop_
_entity_poly.entity_id
_entity_poly.type
_entity_poly.pdbx_seq_one_letter_code
_entity_poly.pdbx_strand_id
1 'polypeptide(L)'
;MIIDRETIETLVGTKISKIDLYQKAFTHKSALKENENLESFETLEFIGDSVLGFVITKFLFDRYEQQKEGFLTKARTKLVRGETLANIAMKLEMYKWIQMDEKGMRNEWFKNPKILEDVFEAFIGAIYMDLGLLHAKRFILNIYENPELVDMRSIMIDDNYKDHLMRYCQTHGHPLPDYRVISHDNGIFYVDVYVNNVILGRGFAKNKKQAEQNAAKYFFYPH
;
A
#
# COMPACT_ATOMS: atom_id res chain seq x y z
N MET A 1 -20.49 13.81 -0.43
CA MET A 1 -21.44 13.51 -1.55
C MET A 1 -21.60 12.00 -1.61
N ILE A 2 -22.82 11.47 -1.74
CA ILE A 2 -23.05 10.01 -1.88
C ILE A 2 -22.68 9.61 -3.30
N ILE A 3 -21.92 8.54 -3.45
CA ILE A 3 -21.55 8.00 -4.77
C ILE A 3 -22.80 7.49 -5.50
N ASP A 4 -22.94 7.86 -6.76
CA ASP A 4 -24.07 7.43 -7.60
C ASP A 4 -23.72 6.18 -8.43
N ARG A 5 -24.76 5.60 -9.03
CA ARG A 5 -24.65 4.37 -9.83
C ARG A 5 -23.74 4.54 -11.04
N GLU A 6 -23.85 5.65 -11.76
CA GLU A 6 -23.09 5.90 -12.98
C GLU A 6 -21.59 5.98 -12.71
N THR A 7 -21.21 6.67 -11.64
CA THR A 7 -19.83 6.76 -11.17
C THR A 7 -19.27 5.39 -10.80
N ILE A 8 -20.05 4.58 -10.05
CA ILE A 8 -19.65 3.22 -9.66
C ILE A 8 -19.44 2.34 -10.90
N GLU A 9 -20.41 2.33 -11.82
CA GLU A 9 -20.32 1.54 -13.05
C GLU A 9 -19.16 1.95 -13.94
N THR A 10 -18.82 3.24 -13.96
CA THR A 10 -17.61 3.77 -14.64
C THR A 10 -16.33 3.24 -13.99
N LEU A 11 -16.22 3.29 -12.65
CA LEU A 11 -15.05 2.77 -11.93
C LEU A 11 -14.89 1.25 -12.10
N VAL A 12 -16.00 0.50 -11.99
CA VAL A 12 -15.98 -0.97 -12.07
C VAL A 12 -15.84 -1.46 -13.53
N GLY A 13 -16.24 -0.64 -14.49
CA GLY A 13 -16.23 -0.97 -15.92
C GLY A 13 -17.36 -1.93 -16.34
N THR A 14 -18.43 -2.03 -15.55
CA THR A 14 -19.62 -2.85 -15.86
C THR A 14 -20.84 -2.42 -15.04
N LYS A 15 -22.02 -2.91 -15.43
CA LYS A 15 -23.26 -2.68 -14.68
C LYS A 15 -23.22 -3.36 -13.32
N ILE A 16 -23.77 -2.67 -12.30
CA ILE A 16 -23.86 -3.17 -10.93
C ILE A 16 -25.32 -3.54 -10.60
N SER A 17 -25.51 -4.47 -9.64
CA SER A 17 -26.83 -4.88 -9.17
C SER A 17 -27.19 -4.22 -7.85
N LYS A 18 -26.28 -4.22 -6.87
CA LYS A 18 -26.51 -3.86 -5.46
C LYS A 18 -25.80 -2.56 -5.08
N ILE A 19 -26.40 -1.41 -5.43
CA ILE A 19 -25.80 -0.09 -5.15
C ILE A 19 -25.47 0.11 -3.67
N ASP A 20 -26.28 -0.45 -2.76
CA ASP A 20 -26.12 -0.27 -1.32
C ASP A 20 -24.77 -0.80 -0.79
N LEU A 21 -24.24 -1.88 -1.41
CA LEU A 21 -22.91 -2.40 -1.06
C LEU A 21 -21.80 -1.37 -1.34
N TYR A 22 -21.91 -0.67 -2.46
CA TYR A 22 -20.91 0.34 -2.82
C TYR A 22 -21.04 1.60 -1.95
N GLN A 23 -22.25 2.02 -1.62
CA GLN A 23 -22.47 3.13 -0.69
C GLN A 23 -21.96 2.78 0.71
N LYS A 24 -22.19 1.54 1.18
CA LYS A 24 -21.62 1.02 2.41
C LYS A 24 -20.08 1.06 2.38
N ALA A 25 -19.43 0.72 1.26
CA ALA A 25 -17.97 0.75 1.12
C ALA A 25 -17.38 2.15 1.29
N PHE A 26 -18.16 3.21 1.14
CA PHE A 26 -17.74 4.60 1.38
C PHE A 26 -18.26 5.16 2.71
N THR A 27 -18.87 4.37 3.58
CA THR A 27 -19.43 4.83 4.85
C THR A 27 -18.49 4.51 6.01
N HIS A 28 -17.85 5.56 6.55
CA HIS A 28 -17.01 5.44 7.75
C HIS A 28 -17.90 5.29 9.00
N LYS A 29 -17.42 4.54 10.00
CA LYS A 29 -18.16 4.29 11.25
C LYS A 29 -18.60 5.54 12.00
N SER A 30 -17.94 6.67 11.82
CA SER A 30 -18.38 7.92 12.45
C SER A 30 -19.73 8.40 11.93
N ALA A 31 -20.09 8.11 10.67
CA ALA A 31 -21.38 8.48 10.10
C ALA A 31 -22.55 7.75 10.78
N LEU A 32 -22.32 6.61 11.41
CA LEU A 32 -23.37 5.83 12.11
C LEU A 32 -23.94 6.59 13.32
N LYS A 33 -23.17 7.54 13.90
CA LYS A 33 -23.66 8.38 15.00
C LYS A 33 -24.80 9.31 14.60
N GLU A 34 -24.86 9.67 13.32
CA GLU A 34 -25.88 10.56 12.78
C GLU A 34 -27.06 9.77 12.16
N ASN A 35 -26.83 8.50 11.82
CA ASN A 35 -27.86 7.61 11.26
C ASN A 35 -27.55 6.14 11.59
N GLU A 36 -28.23 5.59 12.60
CA GLU A 36 -28.08 4.21 13.07
C GLU A 36 -28.49 3.14 12.04
N ASN A 37 -29.21 3.52 10.98
CA ASN A 37 -29.60 2.59 9.91
C ASN A 37 -28.48 2.37 8.87
N LEU A 38 -27.38 3.12 8.94
CA LEU A 38 -26.22 2.92 8.08
C LEU A 38 -25.38 1.77 8.60
N GLU A 39 -24.64 1.14 7.69
CA GLU A 39 -23.58 0.18 8.00
C GLU A 39 -22.23 0.73 7.54
N SER A 40 -21.18 0.52 8.34
CA SER A 40 -19.84 0.95 7.98
C SER A 40 -19.16 -0.02 7.01
N PHE A 41 -18.08 0.46 6.38
CA PHE A 41 -17.30 -0.31 5.42
C PHE A 41 -16.52 -1.49 6.02
N GLU A 42 -16.37 -1.59 7.36
CA GLU A 42 -15.43 -2.52 8.02
C GLU A 42 -15.61 -4.00 7.62
N THR A 43 -16.85 -4.45 7.42
CA THR A 43 -17.11 -5.85 6.97
C THR A 43 -16.76 -6.09 5.51
N LEU A 44 -16.89 -5.07 4.67
CA LEU A 44 -16.49 -5.12 3.26
C LEU A 44 -14.98 -5.00 3.10
N GLU A 45 -14.31 -4.17 3.92
CA GLU A 45 -12.86 -4.11 4.04
C GLU A 45 -12.28 -5.49 4.35
N PHE A 46 -12.79 -6.16 5.37
CA PHE A 46 -12.32 -7.49 5.78
C PHE A 46 -12.33 -8.52 4.63
N ILE A 47 -13.41 -8.61 3.86
CA ILE A 47 -13.48 -9.52 2.71
C ILE A 47 -12.65 -9.01 1.53
N GLY A 48 -12.62 -7.69 1.32
CA GLY A 48 -11.88 -7.05 0.23
C GLY A 48 -10.38 -7.23 0.33
N ASP A 49 -9.79 -7.08 1.52
CA ASP A 49 -8.36 -7.40 1.78
C ASP A 49 -8.02 -8.82 1.36
N SER A 50 -8.84 -9.79 1.78
CA SER A 50 -8.65 -11.21 1.44
C SER A 50 -8.70 -11.45 -0.08
N VAL A 51 -9.66 -10.83 -0.78
CA VAL A 51 -9.81 -10.93 -2.23
C VAL A 51 -8.63 -10.27 -2.95
N LEU A 52 -8.23 -9.08 -2.52
CA LEU A 52 -7.08 -8.35 -3.05
C LEU A 52 -5.81 -9.19 -2.88
N GLY A 53 -5.55 -9.67 -1.67
CA GLY A 53 -4.38 -10.49 -1.35
C GLY A 53 -4.30 -11.75 -2.21
N PHE A 54 -5.43 -12.46 -2.40
CA PHE A 54 -5.51 -13.63 -3.28
C PHE A 54 -5.22 -13.28 -4.74
N VAL A 55 -5.86 -12.25 -5.29
CA VAL A 55 -5.70 -11.85 -6.70
C VAL A 55 -4.27 -11.42 -6.98
N ILE A 56 -3.67 -10.60 -6.12
CA ILE A 56 -2.28 -10.14 -6.29
C ILE A 56 -1.29 -11.30 -6.14
N THR A 57 -1.53 -12.23 -5.22
CA THR A 57 -0.71 -13.44 -5.09
C THR A 57 -0.71 -14.25 -6.39
N LYS A 58 -1.91 -14.51 -6.94
CA LYS A 58 -2.04 -15.28 -8.20
C LYS A 58 -1.40 -14.52 -9.37
N PHE A 59 -1.61 -13.21 -9.47
CA PHE A 59 -1.02 -12.36 -10.49
C PHE A 59 0.52 -12.42 -10.48
N LEU A 60 1.13 -12.31 -9.30
CA LEU A 60 2.58 -12.39 -9.15
C LEU A 60 3.12 -13.77 -9.48
N PHE A 61 2.44 -14.82 -9.04
CA PHE A 61 2.81 -16.19 -9.33
C PHE A 61 2.85 -16.47 -10.83
N ASP A 62 1.82 -16.02 -11.57
CA ASP A 62 1.74 -16.23 -13.01
C ASP A 62 2.76 -15.39 -13.80
N ARG A 63 2.98 -14.14 -13.33
CA ARG A 63 3.84 -13.19 -14.06
C ARG A 63 5.33 -13.44 -13.85
N TYR A 64 5.69 -14.04 -12.70
CA TYR A 64 7.08 -14.21 -12.27
C TYR A 64 7.40 -15.67 -11.93
N GLU A 65 7.04 -16.60 -12.82
CA GLU A 65 7.19 -18.07 -12.64
C GLU A 65 8.62 -18.52 -12.29
N GLN A 66 9.65 -17.78 -12.77
CA GLN A 66 11.05 -18.09 -12.50
C GLN A 66 11.56 -17.56 -11.15
N GLN A 67 10.74 -16.79 -10.43
CA GLN A 67 11.15 -16.18 -9.17
C GLN A 67 10.87 -17.09 -7.98
N LYS A 68 11.74 -16.96 -6.94
CA LYS A 68 11.59 -17.71 -5.69
C LYS A 68 10.52 -17.07 -4.79
N GLU A 69 10.02 -17.88 -3.84
CA GLU A 69 9.02 -17.48 -2.86
C GLU A 69 9.35 -16.15 -2.16
N GLY A 70 10.59 -15.95 -1.74
CA GLY A 70 11.01 -14.72 -1.06
C GLY A 70 10.83 -13.45 -1.89
N PHE A 71 11.04 -13.50 -3.22
CA PHE A 71 10.74 -12.39 -4.12
C PHE A 71 9.24 -12.15 -4.20
N LEU A 72 8.45 -13.20 -4.41
CA LEU A 72 6.99 -13.10 -4.55
C LEU A 72 6.34 -12.54 -3.28
N THR A 73 6.82 -12.95 -2.11
CA THR A 73 6.33 -12.44 -0.82
C THR A 73 6.68 -10.97 -0.62
N LYS A 74 7.92 -10.55 -0.93
CA LYS A 74 8.32 -9.13 -0.86
C LYS A 74 7.52 -8.27 -1.84
N ALA A 75 7.35 -8.73 -3.08
CA ALA A 75 6.58 -8.05 -4.11
C ALA A 75 5.13 -7.88 -3.68
N ARG A 76 4.48 -8.95 -3.20
CA ARG A 76 3.12 -8.88 -2.68
C ARG A 76 3.00 -7.85 -1.57
N THR A 77 3.89 -7.91 -0.56
CA THR A 77 3.86 -6.96 0.57
C THR A 77 3.92 -5.51 0.11
N LYS A 78 4.72 -5.19 -0.91
CA LYS A 78 4.79 -3.82 -1.46
C LYS A 78 3.53 -3.43 -2.21
N LEU A 79 2.91 -4.36 -2.94
CA LEU A 79 1.71 -4.09 -3.74
C LEU A 79 0.47 -3.88 -2.89
N VAL A 80 0.32 -4.64 -1.78
CA VAL A 80 -0.87 -4.58 -0.92
C VAL A 80 -0.66 -3.79 0.37
N ARG A 81 0.47 -3.08 0.52
CA ARG A 81 0.69 -2.23 1.71
C ARG A 81 -0.21 -1.00 1.67
N GLY A 82 -0.62 -0.55 2.86
CA GLY A 82 -1.55 0.57 3.01
C GLY A 82 -1.16 1.84 2.25
N GLU A 83 0.14 2.19 2.20
CA GLU A 83 0.62 3.34 1.42
C GLU A 83 0.31 3.20 -0.08
N THR A 84 0.48 2.02 -0.66
CA THR A 84 0.17 1.75 -2.07
C THR A 84 -1.33 1.87 -2.31
N LEU A 85 -2.15 1.25 -1.46
CA LEU A 85 -3.61 1.26 -1.59
C LEU A 85 -4.19 2.66 -1.40
N ALA A 86 -3.70 3.41 -0.40
CA ALA A 86 -4.09 4.80 -0.18
C ALA A 86 -3.76 5.71 -1.38
N ASN A 87 -2.59 5.52 -2.00
CA ASN A 87 -2.21 6.26 -3.20
C ASN A 87 -3.12 5.93 -4.39
N ILE A 88 -3.51 4.65 -4.56
CA ILE A 88 -4.47 4.25 -5.60
C ILE A 88 -5.83 4.91 -5.34
N ALA A 89 -6.35 4.81 -4.12
CA ALA A 89 -7.63 5.43 -3.73
C ALA A 89 -7.64 6.95 -3.94
N MET A 90 -6.51 7.61 -3.65
CA MET A 90 -6.32 9.05 -3.87
C MET A 90 -6.36 9.39 -5.37
N LYS A 91 -5.65 8.65 -6.22
CA LYS A 91 -5.64 8.84 -7.67
C LYS A 91 -6.99 8.56 -8.33
N LEU A 92 -7.74 7.61 -7.78
CA LEU A 92 -9.13 7.32 -8.17
C LEU A 92 -10.12 8.32 -7.57
N GLU A 93 -9.65 9.32 -6.82
CA GLU A 93 -10.44 10.35 -6.16
C GLU A 93 -11.53 9.82 -5.20
N MET A 94 -11.34 8.61 -4.66
CA MET A 94 -12.30 7.93 -3.79
C MET A 94 -12.67 8.75 -2.55
N TYR A 95 -11.77 9.62 -2.09
CA TYR A 95 -12.01 10.53 -0.96
C TYR A 95 -13.25 11.43 -1.13
N LYS A 96 -13.68 11.71 -2.36
CA LYS A 96 -14.84 12.58 -2.65
C LYS A 96 -16.16 11.99 -2.17
N TRP A 97 -16.27 10.68 -2.05
CA TRP A 97 -17.51 9.97 -1.73
C TRP A 97 -17.56 9.43 -0.30
N ILE A 98 -16.46 9.55 0.48
CA ILE A 98 -16.41 9.04 1.84
C ILE A 98 -17.39 9.83 2.73
N GLN A 99 -18.28 9.10 3.39
CA GLN A 99 -19.25 9.64 4.33
C GLN A 99 -18.74 9.49 5.75
N MET A 100 -18.78 10.55 6.54
CA MET A 100 -18.39 10.58 7.95
C MET A 100 -19.19 11.65 8.69
N ASP A 101 -19.06 11.65 10.02
CA ASP A 101 -19.66 12.70 10.85
C ASP A 101 -19.07 14.08 10.51
N GLU A 102 -19.75 15.14 10.99
CA GLU A 102 -19.37 16.53 10.74
C GLU A 102 -17.92 16.82 11.23
N LYS A 103 -17.50 16.19 12.33
CA LYS A 103 -16.14 16.33 12.86
C LYS A 103 -15.09 15.74 11.89
N GLY A 104 -15.35 14.55 11.36
CA GLY A 104 -14.49 13.90 10.36
C GLY A 104 -14.36 14.73 9.09
N MET A 105 -15.48 15.29 8.63
CA MET A 105 -15.50 16.16 7.45
C MET A 105 -14.71 17.43 7.66
N ARG A 106 -14.88 18.14 8.80
CA ARG A 106 -14.14 19.37 9.11
C ARG A 106 -12.64 19.15 9.26
N ASN A 107 -12.23 18.01 9.82
CA ASN A 107 -10.82 17.66 10.01
C ASN A 107 -10.22 16.91 8.82
N GLU A 108 -10.92 16.82 7.70
CA GLU A 108 -10.49 16.16 6.46
C GLU A 108 -10.01 14.70 6.65
N TRP A 109 -10.61 13.95 7.58
CA TRP A 109 -10.22 12.57 7.84
C TRP A 109 -10.33 11.68 6.59
N PHE A 110 -11.17 12.05 5.63
CA PHE A 110 -11.28 11.37 4.34
C PHE A 110 -9.99 11.40 3.50
N LYS A 111 -9.00 12.23 3.87
CA LYS A 111 -7.66 12.23 3.27
C LYS A 111 -6.65 11.37 4.05
N ASN A 112 -7.06 10.79 5.19
CA ASN A 112 -6.17 9.94 5.98
C ASN A 112 -5.81 8.68 5.18
N PRO A 113 -4.50 8.37 5.01
CA PRO A 113 -4.07 7.20 4.27
C PRO A 113 -4.71 5.88 4.74
N LYS A 114 -4.89 5.69 6.07
CA LYS A 114 -5.53 4.47 6.57
C LYS A 114 -7.00 4.37 6.13
N ILE A 115 -7.74 5.46 6.15
CA ILE A 115 -9.16 5.47 5.70
C ILE A 115 -9.24 5.23 4.19
N LEU A 116 -8.31 5.78 3.42
CA LEU A 116 -8.27 5.55 1.96
C LEU A 116 -7.93 4.11 1.61
N GLU A 117 -7.00 3.48 2.34
CA GLU A 117 -6.71 2.05 2.26
C GLU A 117 -7.97 1.23 2.53
N ASP A 118 -8.62 1.46 3.68
CA ASP A 118 -9.81 0.72 4.11
C ASP A 118 -10.96 0.83 3.11
N VAL A 119 -11.20 2.03 2.57
CA VAL A 119 -12.24 2.30 1.55
C VAL A 119 -11.91 1.58 0.23
N PHE A 120 -10.65 1.55 -0.19
CA PHE A 120 -10.26 0.83 -1.40
C PHE A 120 -10.50 -0.67 -1.27
N GLU A 121 -10.10 -1.26 -0.13
CA GLU A 121 -10.38 -2.66 0.16
C GLU A 121 -11.88 -2.94 0.25
N ALA A 122 -12.64 -2.08 0.95
CA ALA A 122 -14.08 -2.20 1.04
C ALA A 122 -14.78 -2.11 -0.32
N PHE A 123 -14.29 -1.28 -1.24
CA PHE A 123 -14.82 -1.19 -2.59
C PHE A 123 -14.59 -2.48 -3.38
N ILE A 124 -13.41 -3.11 -3.24
CA ILE A 124 -13.15 -4.45 -3.79
C ILE A 124 -14.09 -5.49 -3.18
N GLY A 125 -14.33 -5.42 -1.87
CA GLY A 125 -15.30 -6.26 -1.17
C GLY A 125 -16.70 -6.10 -1.73
N ALA A 126 -17.14 -4.86 -2.00
CA ALA A 126 -18.44 -4.57 -2.61
C ALA A 126 -18.57 -5.18 -4.02
N ILE A 127 -17.54 -5.02 -4.87
CA ILE A 127 -17.50 -5.65 -6.20
C ILE A 127 -17.61 -7.17 -6.08
N TYR A 128 -16.85 -7.77 -5.17
CA TYR A 128 -16.88 -9.22 -4.96
C TYR A 128 -18.27 -9.72 -4.51
N MET A 129 -18.90 -9.03 -3.56
CA MET A 129 -20.20 -9.40 -3.03
C MET A 129 -21.37 -9.16 -4.00
N ASP A 130 -21.21 -8.24 -4.93
CA ASP A 130 -22.22 -7.95 -5.97
C ASP A 130 -22.03 -8.79 -7.23
N LEU A 131 -20.80 -8.85 -7.75
CA LEU A 131 -20.49 -9.36 -9.09
C LEU A 131 -19.60 -10.60 -9.09
N GLY A 132 -19.07 -11.00 -7.93
CA GLY A 132 -18.22 -12.17 -7.76
C GLY A 132 -16.75 -11.94 -8.10
N LEU A 133 -15.95 -13.01 -7.89
CA LEU A 133 -14.50 -12.98 -7.99
C LEU A 133 -13.95 -12.55 -9.35
N LEU A 134 -14.63 -12.91 -10.43
CA LEU A 134 -14.16 -12.59 -11.78
C LEU A 134 -14.11 -11.08 -12.03
N HIS A 135 -15.14 -10.35 -11.60
CA HIS A 135 -15.21 -8.90 -11.74
C HIS A 135 -14.27 -8.19 -10.78
N ALA A 136 -14.17 -8.65 -9.53
CA ALA A 136 -13.19 -8.13 -8.58
C ALA A 136 -11.75 -8.31 -9.10
N LYS A 137 -11.41 -9.50 -9.61
CA LYS A 137 -10.12 -9.77 -10.26
C LYS A 137 -9.85 -8.81 -11.42
N ARG A 138 -10.81 -8.63 -12.32
CA ARG A 138 -10.67 -7.73 -13.48
C ARG A 138 -10.42 -6.28 -13.03
N PHE A 139 -11.19 -5.80 -12.07
CA PHE A 139 -11.01 -4.46 -11.50
C PHE A 139 -9.60 -4.29 -10.91
N ILE A 140 -9.16 -5.20 -10.05
CA ILE A 140 -7.84 -5.17 -9.44
C ILE A 140 -6.75 -5.17 -10.52
N LEU A 141 -6.78 -6.09 -11.46
CA LEU A 141 -5.74 -6.20 -12.49
C LEU A 141 -5.67 -4.95 -13.37
N ASN A 142 -6.81 -4.38 -13.77
CA ASN A 142 -6.85 -3.13 -14.53
C ASN A 142 -6.13 -1.98 -13.80
N ILE A 143 -6.23 -1.93 -12.47
CA ILE A 143 -5.53 -0.92 -11.66
C ILE A 143 -4.03 -1.17 -11.64
N TYR A 144 -3.61 -2.40 -11.34
CA TYR A 144 -2.18 -2.72 -11.21
C TYR A 144 -1.42 -2.76 -12.54
N GLU A 145 -2.12 -2.93 -13.64
CA GLU A 145 -1.54 -2.85 -14.99
C GLU A 145 -1.55 -1.42 -15.57
N ASN A 146 -2.24 -0.48 -14.94
CA ASN A 146 -2.23 0.93 -15.32
C ASN A 146 -1.03 1.66 -14.69
N PRO A 147 -0.02 2.08 -15.52
CA PRO A 147 1.18 2.74 -15.01
C PRO A 147 0.92 4.12 -14.38
N GLU A 148 -0.20 4.77 -14.68
CA GLU A 148 -0.60 6.02 -14.05
C GLU A 148 -1.07 5.80 -12.59
N LEU A 149 -1.64 4.63 -12.30
CA LEU A 149 -2.11 4.28 -10.97
C LEU A 149 -1.01 3.62 -10.14
N VAL A 150 -0.28 2.64 -10.71
CA VAL A 150 0.72 1.84 -10.01
C VAL A 150 2.01 1.75 -10.83
N ASP A 151 3.09 2.31 -10.31
CA ASP A 151 4.42 2.12 -10.91
C ASP A 151 5.01 0.76 -10.50
N MET A 152 4.63 -0.28 -11.23
CA MET A 152 5.09 -1.66 -11.02
C MET A 152 6.62 -1.78 -11.07
N ARG A 153 7.31 -0.99 -11.89
CA ARG A 153 8.78 -1.06 -12.01
C ARG A 153 9.44 -0.63 -10.73
N SER A 154 9.04 0.53 -10.20
CA SER A 154 9.55 1.06 -8.94
C SER A 154 9.27 0.10 -7.77
N ILE A 155 8.06 -0.48 -7.72
CA ILE A 155 7.67 -1.42 -6.66
C ILE A 155 8.51 -2.72 -6.71
N MET A 156 8.86 -3.20 -7.90
CA MET A 156 9.63 -4.46 -8.08
C MET A 156 11.12 -4.31 -7.78
N ILE A 157 11.66 -3.10 -7.64
CA ILE A 157 13.04 -2.89 -7.22
C ILE A 157 13.20 -3.38 -5.77
N ASP A 158 14.11 -4.32 -5.56
CA ASP A 158 14.49 -4.72 -4.18
C ASP A 158 15.39 -3.64 -3.57
N ASP A 159 14.76 -2.75 -2.81
CA ASP A 159 15.40 -1.61 -2.14
C ASP A 159 15.77 -1.90 -0.68
N ASN A 160 15.71 -3.17 -0.25
CA ASN A 160 16.09 -3.55 1.11
C ASN A 160 17.61 -3.73 1.25
N TYR A 161 18.34 -2.65 1.01
CA TYR A 161 19.82 -2.65 1.05
C TYR A 161 20.39 -3.06 2.42
N LYS A 162 19.65 -2.84 3.51
CA LYS A 162 20.06 -3.32 4.84
C LYS A 162 20.12 -4.85 4.90
N ASP A 163 19.12 -5.53 4.35
CA ASP A 163 19.09 -7.00 4.25
C ASP A 163 20.19 -7.50 3.31
N HIS A 164 20.38 -6.81 2.17
CA HIS A 164 21.46 -7.15 1.24
C HIS A 164 22.83 -7.05 1.91
N LEU A 165 23.10 -5.96 2.64
CA LEU A 165 24.37 -5.79 3.33
C LEU A 165 24.57 -6.79 4.46
N MET A 166 23.50 -7.09 5.21
CA MET A 166 23.53 -8.13 6.25
C MET A 166 23.91 -9.50 5.65
N ARG A 167 23.26 -9.91 4.56
CA ARG A 167 23.54 -11.17 3.86
C ARG A 167 24.96 -11.18 3.28
N TYR A 168 25.40 -10.07 2.72
CA TYR A 168 26.78 -9.92 2.25
C TYR A 168 27.78 -10.19 3.37
N CYS A 169 27.60 -9.56 4.53
CA CYS A 169 28.46 -9.77 5.69
C CYS A 169 28.45 -11.23 6.16
N GLN A 170 27.28 -11.84 6.28
CA GLN A 170 27.15 -13.26 6.67
C GLN A 170 27.86 -14.19 5.70
N THR A 171 27.68 -13.99 4.39
CA THR A 171 28.29 -14.84 3.36
C THR A 171 29.82 -14.74 3.35
N HIS A 172 30.37 -13.56 3.70
CA HIS A 172 31.81 -13.32 3.70
C HIS A 172 32.46 -13.45 5.10
N GLY A 173 31.71 -13.93 6.08
CA GLY A 173 32.22 -14.13 7.44
C GLY A 173 32.53 -12.82 8.19
N HIS A 174 31.91 -11.73 7.80
CA HIS A 174 32.04 -10.45 8.48
C HIS A 174 30.99 -10.32 9.63
N PRO A 175 31.29 -9.51 10.66
CA PRO A 175 30.28 -9.12 11.65
C PRO A 175 29.08 -8.43 11.00
N LEU A 176 27.94 -8.48 11.72
CA LEU A 176 26.73 -7.81 11.25
C LEU A 176 26.95 -6.28 11.15
N PRO A 177 26.29 -5.63 10.17
CA PRO A 177 26.37 -4.17 10.02
C PRO A 177 25.80 -3.45 11.24
N ASP A 178 26.52 -2.46 11.75
CA ASP A 178 26.10 -1.57 12.84
C ASP A 178 25.78 -0.18 12.29
N TYR A 179 24.55 0.28 12.51
CA TYR A 179 24.04 1.56 12.00
C TYR A 179 24.02 2.60 13.12
N ARG A 180 24.83 3.65 12.97
CA ARG A 180 24.95 4.71 13.97
C ARG A 180 24.41 6.02 13.43
N VAL A 181 23.49 6.64 14.18
CA VAL A 181 23.08 8.03 13.91
C VAL A 181 24.21 8.95 14.32
N ILE A 182 24.75 9.68 13.36
CA ILE A 182 25.84 10.62 13.56
C ILE A 182 25.31 11.99 13.96
N SER A 183 24.23 12.42 13.31
CA SER A 183 23.54 13.66 13.65
C SER A 183 22.06 13.60 13.24
N HIS A 184 21.27 14.49 13.85
CA HIS A 184 19.91 14.79 13.45
C HIS A 184 19.75 16.30 13.41
N ASP A 185 19.69 16.86 12.22
CA ASP A 185 19.66 18.29 11.98
C ASP A 185 18.60 18.65 10.95
N ASN A 186 17.85 19.73 11.21
CA ASN A 186 16.75 20.21 10.34
C ASN A 186 15.75 19.11 9.93
N GLY A 187 15.46 18.15 10.83
CA GLY A 187 14.56 17.04 10.55
C GLY A 187 15.15 15.93 9.65
N ILE A 188 16.47 15.96 9.42
CA ILE A 188 17.20 14.97 8.62
C ILE A 188 18.11 14.14 9.54
N PHE A 189 17.99 12.81 9.45
CA PHE A 189 18.88 11.85 10.10
C PHE A 189 20.07 11.58 9.19
N TYR A 190 21.28 11.68 9.74
CA TYR A 190 22.53 11.27 9.10
C TYR A 190 23.00 9.99 9.78
N VAL A 191 23.25 8.94 8.99
CA VAL A 191 23.58 7.60 9.48
C VAL A 191 24.82 7.08 8.76
N ASP A 192 25.78 6.57 9.54
CA ASP A 192 26.89 5.78 9.03
C ASP A 192 26.65 4.30 9.34
N VAL A 193 27.03 3.41 8.41
CA VAL A 193 27.04 1.96 8.61
C VAL A 193 28.45 1.45 8.76
N TYR A 194 28.70 0.68 9.83
CA TYR A 194 29.98 0.12 10.19
C TYR A 194 30.01 -1.39 10.08
N VAL A 195 31.13 -1.94 9.63
CA VAL A 195 31.49 -3.36 9.77
C VAL A 195 32.95 -3.41 10.21
N ASN A 196 33.26 -4.15 11.27
CA ASN A 196 34.62 -4.16 11.89
C ASN A 196 35.17 -2.75 12.23
N ASN A 197 34.30 -1.85 12.72
CA ASN A 197 34.64 -0.44 12.98
C ASN A 197 35.08 0.38 11.75
N VAL A 198 34.94 -0.15 10.53
CA VAL A 198 35.16 0.57 9.28
C VAL A 198 33.82 1.07 8.74
N ILE A 199 33.77 2.33 8.33
CA ILE A 199 32.60 2.91 7.68
C ILE A 199 32.51 2.32 6.27
N LEU A 200 31.41 1.62 5.98
CA LEU A 200 31.10 1.07 4.67
C LEU A 200 30.19 1.96 3.83
N GLY A 201 29.43 2.83 4.48
CA GLY A 201 28.54 3.73 3.76
C GLY A 201 27.89 4.78 4.65
N ARG A 202 27.37 5.82 4.01
CA ARG A 202 26.70 6.95 4.64
C ARG A 202 25.36 7.21 3.97
N GLY A 203 24.37 7.57 4.77
CA GLY A 203 23.02 7.86 4.27
C GLY A 203 22.34 8.94 5.09
N PHE A 204 21.43 9.63 4.45
CA PHE A 204 20.60 10.63 5.12
C PHE A 204 19.16 10.57 4.61
N ALA A 205 18.21 10.87 5.47
CA ALA A 205 16.78 10.96 5.14
C ALA A 205 15.99 11.65 6.27
N LYS A 206 14.72 11.99 5.99
CA LYS A 206 13.79 12.55 6.98
C LYS A 206 13.40 11.56 8.08
N ASN A 207 13.60 10.26 7.90
CA ASN A 207 13.39 9.27 8.94
C ASN A 207 14.61 8.34 9.05
N LYS A 208 14.85 7.85 10.28
CA LYS A 208 15.99 7.00 10.62
C LYS A 208 16.08 5.74 9.75
N LYS A 209 14.95 5.04 9.57
CA LYS A 209 14.91 3.78 8.80
C LYS A 209 15.35 3.96 7.36
N GLN A 210 14.91 5.05 6.72
CA GLN A 210 15.31 5.37 5.35
C GLN A 210 16.78 5.82 5.28
N ALA A 211 17.29 6.57 6.26
CA ALA A 211 18.70 6.97 6.33
C ALA A 211 19.61 5.73 6.44
N GLU A 212 19.21 4.73 7.25
CA GLU A 212 19.92 3.45 7.35
C GLU A 212 19.90 2.65 6.03
N GLN A 213 18.77 2.63 5.30
CA GLN A 213 18.68 2.02 3.97
C GLN A 213 19.62 2.73 2.98
N ASN A 214 19.66 4.06 3.00
CA ASN A 214 20.53 4.85 2.15
C ASN A 214 22.02 4.63 2.47
N ALA A 215 22.37 4.49 3.75
CA ALA A 215 23.74 4.14 4.16
C ALA A 215 24.15 2.76 3.65
N ALA A 216 23.28 1.75 3.74
CA ALA A 216 23.54 0.43 3.18
C ALA A 216 23.60 0.44 1.65
N LYS A 217 22.75 1.25 0.98
CA LYS A 217 22.77 1.41 -0.48
C LYS A 217 24.11 1.94 -0.98
N TYR A 218 24.72 2.91 -0.26
CA TYR A 218 25.99 3.51 -0.63
C TYR A 218 27.12 2.48 -0.77
N PHE A 219 27.11 1.42 0.04
CA PHE A 219 28.09 0.33 -0.08
C PHE A 219 28.03 -0.36 -1.45
N PHE A 220 26.83 -0.57 -2.00
CA PHE A 220 26.67 -1.24 -3.30
C PHE A 220 26.80 -0.28 -4.48
N TYR A 221 26.48 0.99 -4.27
CA TYR A 221 26.44 2.03 -5.31
C TYR A 221 27.06 3.33 -4.76
N PRO A 222 28.38 3.36 -4.57
CA PRO A 222 29.08 4.58 -4.14
C PRO A 222 29.01 5.62 -5.27
N HIS A 223 28.57 6.83 -4.92
CA HIS A 223 28.53 7.99 -5.83
C HIS A 223 29.71 8.91 -5.55
#